data_d0caefba8d6c6b28de83c015bd5e79b9
#
_entry.id   d0caefba8d6c6b28de83c015bd5e79b9
#
_cell.length_a   1.000
_cell.length_b   1.000
_cell.length_c   1.000
_cell.angle_alpha   90.00
_cell.angle_beta   90.00
_cell.angle_gamma   90.00
#
_symmetry.space_group_name_H-M   'P 1'
#
loop_
_entity.id
_entity.type
_entity.pdbx_description
1 polymer ?
#
loop_
_entity_poly.entity_id
_entity_poly.type
_entity_poly.pdbx_seq_one_letter_code
_entity_poly.pdbx_strand_id
1 'polypeptide(L)'
;MTHTAKLLIANFLFLLSAAVFAAADDMKPYPPAEQGYKRMVIRLQPLDNEANHKVELMIGKTMKVDCNKHWFLGQLSEEIAQGWGFTYFKLGQVTGPASTRMACPPDQKPQDSLVKLQSTQGLLAYNSKLPVVVYVPNNFEVHYRIWTATEKSAVAKSE
;
A
#
# COMPACT_ATOMS: atom_id res chain seq x y z
N MET A 1 -72.56 -2.33 14.99
CA MET A 1 -72.17 -2.31 13.60
C MET A 1 -70.65 -2.16 13.56
N THR A 2 -69.98 -3.22 13.25
CA THR A 2 -68.54 -3.48 13.29
C THR A 2 -67.91 -3.10 11.97
N HIS A 3 -66.85 -2.33 11.97
CA HIS A 3 -65.90 -2.26 10.81
C HIS A 3 -64.51 -2.43 11.29
N THR A 4 -63.98 -3.58 10.94
CA THR A 4 -62.62 -4.03 11.03
C THR A 4 -61.74 -3.27 10.03
N ALA A 5 -60.72 -2.55 10.50
CA ALA A 5 -59.65 -2.05 9.68
C ALA A 5 -58.48 -3.06 9.73
N LYS A 6 -58.19 -3.68 8.59
CA LYS A 6 -57.08 -4.62 8.40
C LYS A 6 -55.78 -3.89 8.20
N LEU A 7 -54.78 -4.25 8.99
CA LEU A 7 -53.37 -3.94 8.88
C LEU A 7 -52.82 -4.40 7.51
N LEU A 8 -52.11 -3.51 6.84
CA LEU A 8 -51.16 -3.85 5.79
C LEU A 8 -49.76 -3.43 6.26
N ILE A 9 -49.05 -4.37 6.89
CA ILE A 9 -47.62 -4.31 7.08
C ILE A 9 -47.04 -5.10 5.91
N ALA A 10 -46.51 -4.42 4.92
CA ALA A 10 -45.77 -5.03 3.81
C ALA A 10 -44.30 -4.66 3.90
N ASN A 11 -43.51 -5.65 4.25
CA ASN A 11 -42.15 -5.94 3.81
C ASN A 11 -41.30 -4.79 3.21
N PHE A 12 -40.40 -4.30 4.02
CA PHE A 12 -39.18 -3.60 3.54
C PHE A 12 -37.95 -4.23 4.19
N LEU A 13 -37.61 -5.40 3.71
CA LEU A 13 -36.32 -6.03 4.01
C LEU A 13 -35.88 -6.76 2.76
N PHE A 14 -34.91 -6.24 2.05
CA PHE A 14 -33.94 -6.98 1.22
C PHE A 14 -33.33 -6.05 0.19
N LEU A 15 -32.23 -5.38 0.53
CA LEU A 15 -31.23 -4.89 -0.44
C LEU A 15 -29.97 -4.43 0.32
N LEU A 16 -29.23 -5.37 0.89
CA LEU A 16 -27.85 -5.12 1.34
C LEU A 16 -27.06 -6.43 1.27
N SER A 17 -26.67 -6.86 0.09
CA SER A 17 -25.76 -8.02 -0.03
C SER A 17 -25.05 -8.13 -1.39
N ALA A 18 -24.80 -7.05 -2.11
CA ALA A 18 -24.16 -7.16 -3.42
C ALA A 18 -22.69 -6.64 -3.50
N ALA A 19 -22.13 -6.12 -2.43
CA ALA A 19 -20.82 -5.44 -2.50
C ALA A 19 -19.59 -6.31 -2.14
N VAL A 20 -19.77 -7.54 -1.68
CA VAL A 20 -18.65 -8.34 -1.14
C VAL A 20 -18.01 -9.27 -2.17
N PHE A 21 -18.67 -9.58 -3.28
CA PHE A 21 -18.18 -10.58 -4.25
C PHE A 21 -17.27 -10.04 -5.34
N ALA A 22 -17.22 -8.73 -5.59
CA ALA A 22 -16.34 -8.16 -6.62
C ALA A 22 -14.86 -8.08 -6.22
N ALA A 23 -14.54 -8.10 -4.93
CA ALA A 23 -13.17 -7.96 -4.43
C ALA A 23 -12.31 -9.23 -4.52
N ALA A 24 -12.90 -10.40 -4.74
CA ALA A 24 -12.16 -11.67 -4.81
C ALA A 24 -11.61 -11.98 -6.20
N ASP A 25 -12.18 -11.40 -7.24
CA ASP A 25 -11.84 -11.73 -8.64
C ASP A 25 -10.65 -10.91 -9.17
N ASP A 26 -10.42 -9.71 -8.66
CA ASP A 26 -9.30 -8.85 -9.05
C ASP A 26 -7.92 -9.38 -8.60
N MET A 27 -7.89 -10.33 -7.67
CA MET A 27 -6.66 -10.96 -7.17
C MET A 27 -6.28 -12.26 -7.88
N LYS A 28 -7.14 -12.78 -8.74
CA LYS A 28 -6.90 -14.01 -9.51
C LYS A 28 -5.62 -13.98 -10.37
N PRO A 29 -5.25 -12.86 -10.98
CA PRO A 29 -4.02 -12.76 -11.77
C PRO A 29 -2.73 -12.93 -10.95
N TYR A 30 -2.76 -12.60 -9.67
CA TYR A 30 -1.56 -12.51 -8.84
C TYR A 30 -1.29 -13.84 -8.14
N PRO A 31 -0.04 -14.37 -8.19
CA PRO A 31 0.28 -15.65 -7.57
C PRO A 31 0.04 -15.64 -6.05
N PRO A 32 -0.20 -16.79 -5.42
CA PRO A 32 -0.21 -16.88 -3.97
C PRO A 32 1.17 -16.48 -3.39
N ALA A 33 1.18 -15.98 -2.16
CA ALA A 33 2.44 -15.69 -1.49
C ALA A 33 3.23 -17.00 -1.25
N GLU A 34 4.54 -16.93 -1.51
CA GLU A 34 5.47 -18.01 -1.22
C GLU A 34 5.64 -18.21 0.31
N GLN A 35 6.16 -19.37 0.70
CA GLN A 35 6.46 -19.62 2.10
C GLN A 35 7.42 -18.55 2.67
N GLY A 36 7.09 -18.00 3.84
CA GLY A 36 7.84 -16.93 4.47
C GLY A 36 7.48 -15.52 4.00
N TYR A 37 6.61 -15.40 3.00
CA TYR A 37 6.12 -14.12 2.47
C TYR A 37 4.63 -13.93 2.72
N LYS A 38 4.22 -12.68 2.73
CA LYS A 38 2.81 -12.27 2.68
C LYS A 38 2.57 -11.33 1.49
N ARG A 39 1.36 -11.39 0.96
CA ARG A 39 0.88 -10.52 -0.11
C ARG A 39 0.13 -9.34 0.50
N MET A 40 0.65 -8.14 0.28
CA MET A 40 0.04 -6.87 0.67
C MET A 40 -0.63 -6.23 -0.54
N VAL A 41 -1.83 -5.71 -0.36
CA VAL A 41 -2.64 -5.17 -1.46
C VAL A 41 -3.09 -3.76 -1.09
N ILE A 42 -2.79 -2.80 -1.97
CA ILE A 42 -3.24 -1.41 -1.84
C ILE A 42 -4.31 -1.17 -2.91
N ARG A 43 -5.52 -0.81 -2.48
CA ARG A 43 -6.61 -0.38 -3.35
C ARG A 43 -6.77 1.12 -3.22
N LEU A 44 -6.49 1.81 -4.31
CA LEU A 44 -6.58 3.26 -4.38
C LEU A 44 -8.03 3.67 -4.65
N GLN A 45 -8.45 4.80 -4.09
CA GLN A 45 -9.76 5.35 -4.39
C GLN A 45 -9.72 6.09 -5.73
N PRO A 46 -10.80 6.05 -6.55
CA PRO A 46 -10.87 6.84 -7.77
C PRO A 46 -10.72 8.34 -7.49
N LEU A 47 -9.94 9.02 -8.34
CA LEU A 47 -9.74 10.48 -8.32
C LEU A 47 -10.04 11.07 -9.68
N ASP A 48 -10.53 12.31 -9.74
CA ASP A 48 -10.89 12.99 -10.98
C ASP A 48 -9.68 13.17 -11.92
N ASN A 49 -8.49 13.37 -11.36
CA ASN A 49 -7.25 13.55 -12.12
C ASN A 49 -6.12 12.69 -11.59
N GLU A 50 -6.19 11.39 -11.83
CA GLU A 50 -5.18 10.42 -11.37
C GLU A 50 -3.78 10.70 -11.96
N ALA A 51 -3.68 11.32 -13.13
CA ALA A 51 -2.41 11.64 -13.77
C ALA A 51 -1.56 12.62 -12.93
N ASN A 52 -2.20 13.46 -12.11
CA ASN A 52 -1.53 14.38 -11.20
C ASN A 52 -1.08 13.73 -9.89
N HIS A 53 -1.30 12.42 -9.74
CA HIS A 53 -0.99 11.72 -8.50
C HIS A 53 0.03 10.61 -8.74
N LYS A 54 0.85 10.36 -7.71
CA LYS A 54 1.80 9.25 -7.67
C LYS A 54 1.69 8.53 -6.31
N VAL A 55 2.06 7.27 -6.31
CA VAL A 55 2.10 6.44 -5.10
C VAL A 55 3.54 6.17 -4.72
N GLU A 56 3.91 6.50 -3.49
CA GLU A 56 5.17 6.10 -2.89
C GLU A 56 4.95 4.88 -2.02
N LEU A 57 5.70 3.82 -2.26
CA LEU A 57 5.75 2.67 -1.38
C LEU A 57 6.81 2.88 -0.28
N MET A 58 6.41 2.66 0.96
CA MET A 58 7.30 2.71 2.12
C MET A 58 7.29 1.32 2.77
N ILE A 59 8.28 0.51 2.44
CA ILE A 59 8.42 -0.84 2.95
C ILE A 59 9.41 -0.82 4.10
N GLY A 60 9.09 -1.49 5.20
CA GLY A 60 9.96 -1.47 6.38
C GLY A 60 9.48 -2.41 7.47
N LYS A 61 10.05 -2.21 8.65
CA LYS A 61 9.67 -2.93 9.86
C LYS A 61 9.64 -1.96 11.03
N THR A 62 8.55 -1.96 11.79
CA THR A 62 8.46 -1.20 13.03
C THR A 62 9.31 -1.89 14.10
N MET A 63 10.24 -1.15 14.68
CA MET A 63 11.15 -1.64 15.71
C MET A 63 11.65 -0.49 16.60
N LYS A 64 12.13 -0.84 17.80
CA LYS A 64 12.75 0.12 18.69
C LYS A 64 14.10 0.57 18.16
N VAL A 65 14.28 1.88 18.03
CA VAL A 65 15.50 2.51 17.53
C VAL A 65 15.96 3.61 18.50
N ASP A 66 17.27 3.85 18.53
CA ASP A 66 17.88 4.97 19.23
C ASP A 66 17.79 6.27 18.40
N CYS A 67 18.61 7.26 18.70
CA CYS A 67 18.68 8.54 17.97
C CYS A 67 19.27 8.44 16.57
N ASN A 68 19.88 7.31 16.24
CA ASN A 68 20.52 7.11 14.96
C ASN A 68 19.51 6.88 13.85
N LYS A 69 19.94 7.17 12.62
CA LYS A 69 19.17 6.83 11.43
C LYS A 69 19.35 5.34 11.13
N HIS A 70 18.24 4.63 10.97
CA HIS A 70 18.23 3.20 10.69
C HIS A 70 17.55 2.93 9.34
N TRP A 71 18.04 1.89 8.63
CA TRP A 71 17.45 1.47 7.35
C TRP A 71 17.76 0.01 7.05
N PHE A 72 16.94 -0.62 6.22
CA PHE A 72 17.23 -1.90 5.60
C PHE A 72 17.77 -1.70 4.20
N LEU A 73 18.63 -2.60 3.74
CA LEU A 73 19.02 -2.75 2.35
C LEU A 73 18.25 -3.94 1.75
N GLY A 74 17.85 -3.83 0.50
CA GLY A 74 17.13 -4.89 -0.19
C GLY A 74 16.73 -4.47 -1.59
N GLN A 75 16.34 -5.45 -2.38
CA GLN A 75 15.91 -5.23 -3.75
C GLN A 75 14.39 -5.40 -3.85
N LEU A 76 13.71 -4.34 -4.27
CA LEU A 76 12.31 -4.41 -4.66
C LEU A 76 12.27 -4.61 -6.17
N SER A 77 11.97 -5.83 -6.61
CA SER A 77 11.80 -6.18 -8.02
C SER A 77 10.37 -5.91 -8.49
N GLU A 78 10.25 -5.48 -9.72
CA GLU A 78 8.99 -5.40 -10.45
C GLU A 78 8.85 -6.67 -11.29
N GLU A 79 7.73 -7.37 -11.13
CA GLU A 79 7.43 -8.63 -11.80
C GLU A 79 6.08 -8.55 -12.50
N ILE A 80 5.87 -9.43 -13.48
CA ILE A 80 4.64 -9.47 -14.28
C ILE A 80 3.90 -10.77 -14.02
N ALA A 81 2.63 -10.67 -13.70
CA ALA A 81 1.75 -11.83 -13.52
C ALA A 81 1.57 -12.56 -14.86
N GLN A 82 2.02 -13.81 -14.92
CA GLN A 82 2.04 -14.64 -16.12
C GLN A 82 0.64 -14.79 -16.72
N GLY A 83 0.53 -14.54 -18.04
CA GLY A 83 -0.71 -14.66 -18.80
C GLY A 83 -1.70 -13.48 -18.60
N TRP A 84 -1.41 -12.52 -17.69
CA TRP A 84 -2.29 -11.40 -17.38
C TRP A 84 -1.67 -10.04 -17.70
N GLY A 85 -0.33 -9.92 -17.65
CA GLY A 85 0.37 -8.69 -17.92
C GLY A 85 0.31 -7.66 -16.77
N PHE A 86 -0.25 -8.00 -15.61
CA PHE A 86 -0.33 -7.10 -14.46
C PHE A 86 0.97 -7.11 -13.67
N THR A 87 1.41 -5.92 -13.29
CA THR A 87 2.62 -5.72 -12.49
C THR A 87 2.36 -5.99 -11.02
N TYR A 88 3.33 -6.62 -10.36
CA TYR A 88 3.41 -6.69 -8.91
C TYR A 88 4.86 -6.49 -8.44
N PHE A 89 5.05 -6.24 -7.16
CA PHE A 89 6.37 -5.98 -6.57
C PHE A 89 6.72 -7.11 -5.60
N LYS A 90 8.00 -7.49 -5.57
CA LYS A 90 8.52 -8.50 -4.65
C LYS A 90 9.79 -7.99 -3.98
N LEU A 91 9.79 -7.95 -2.64
CA LEU A 91 10.96 -7.61 -1.86
C LEU A 91 11.82 -8.85 -1.67
N GLY A 92 13.05 -8.83 -2.21
CA GLY A 92 14.05 -9.88 -2.06
C GLY A 92 15.33 -9.40 -1.41
N GLN A 93 16.16 -10.35 -0.97
CA GLN A 93 17.54 -10.11 -0.50
C GLN A 93 17.65 -8.98 0.54
N VAL A 94 16.83 -9.04 1.60
CA VAL A 94 16.86 -8.02 2.65
C VAL A 94 18.01 -8.28 3.62
N THR A 95 18.79 -7.21 3.88
CA THR A 95 19.86 -7.19 4.88
C THR A 95 19.70 -6.00 5.82
N GLY A 96 20.23 -6.11 7.03
CA GLY A 96 20.15 -5.05 8.02
C GLY A 96 19.30 -5.41 9.26
N PRO A 97 18.96 -4.43 10.09
CA PRO A 97 19.10 -3.00 9.85
C PRO A 97 20.55 -2.50 9.93
N ALA A 98 20.88 -1.54 9.06
CA ALA A 98 22.07 -0.72 9.18
C ALA A 98 21.72 0.58 9.93
N SER A 99 22.71 1.23 10.54
CA SER A 99 22.51 2.51 11.22
C SER A 99 23.70 3.43 11.14
N THR A 100 23.50 4.72 11.37
CA THR A 100 24.55 5.67 11.72
C THR A 100 25.10 5.33 13.11
N ARG A 101 26.24 5.90 13.47
CA ARG A 101 26.89 5.67 14.78
C ARG A 101 27.21 7.01 15.44
N MET A 102 26.18 7.77 15.77
CA MET A 102 26.34 9.01 16.52
C MET A 102 26.10 8.74 18.02
N ALA A 103 26.79 9.47 18.87
CA ALA A 103 26.50 9.45 20.31
C ALA A 103 25.10 10.05 20.54
N CYS A 104 24.21 9.28 21.14
CA CYS A 104 22.88 9.74 21.49
C CYS A 104 22.90 10.57 22.77
N PRO A 105 22.01 11.58 22.90
CA PRO A 105 21.78 12.25 24.17
C PRO A 105 21.45 11.24 25.28
N PRO A 106 22.01 11.39 26.50
CA PRO A 106 21.86 10.39 27.56
C PRO A 106 20.41 10.16 28.01
N ASP A 107 19.55 11.16 27.83
CA ASP A 107 18.14 11.10 28.23
C ASP A 107 17.20 10.60 27.10
N GLN A 108 17.73 10.36 25.92
CA GLN A 108 16.92 9.91 24.79
C GLN A 108 16.69 8.39 24.86
N LYS A 109 15.44 8.03 25.16
CA LYS A 109 15.03 6.61 25.18
C LYS A 109 14.74 6.11 23.77
N PRO A 110 15.04 4.82 23.49
CA PRO A 110 14.61 4.19 22.24
C PRO A 110 13.09 4.27 22.07
N GLN A 111 12.64 4.55 20.84
CA GLN A 111 11.23 4.65 20.46
C GLN A 111 10.90 3.78 19.25
N ASP A 112 9.65 3.37 19.15
CA ASP A 112 9.19 2.61 18.00
C ASP A 112 9.16 3.50 16.75
N SER A 113 9.79 3.02 15.69
CA SER A 113 9.86 3.72 14.41
C SER A 113 9.80 2.72 13.25
N LEU A 114 9.18 3.11 12.15
CA LEU A 114 9.24 2.35 10.91
C LEU A 114 10.64 2.52 10.30
N VAL A 115 11.47 1.50 10.47
CA VAL A 115 12.78 1.42 9.80
C VAL A 115 12.53 0.98 8.36
N LYS A 116 12.75 1.91 7.43
CA LYS A 116 12.40 1.73 6.02
C LYS A 116 13.50 1.05 5.22
N LEU A 117 13.09 0.37 4.17
CA LEU A 117 13.99 -0.08 3.11
C LEU A 117 14.56 1.14 2.39
N GLN A 118 15.86 1.16 2.19
CA GLN A 118 16.51 2.07 1.26
C GLN A 118 16.31 1.50 -0.15
N SER A 119 15.25 1.92 -0.80
CA SER A 119 14.86 1.44 -2.13
C SER A 119 15.20 2.47 -3.20
N THR A 120 15.55 1.98 -4.37
CA THR A 120 15.69 2.78 -5.60
C THR A 120 14.37 2.87 -6.36
N GLN A 121 13.31 2.21 -5.89
CA GLN A 121 11.99 2.27 -6.52
C GLN A 121 11.47 3.71 -6.53
N GLY A 122 11.16 4.21 -7.71
CA GLY A 122 10.57 5.52 -7.90
C GLY A 122 9.09 5.58 -7.47
N LEU A 123 8.47 6.73 -7.71
CA LEU A 123 7.04 6.91 -7.51
C LEU A 123 6.26 6.14 -8.59
N LEU A 124 5.30 5.33 -8.16
CA LEU A 124 4.39 4.61 -9.06
C LEU A 124 3.33 5.57 -9.61
N ALA A 125 2.84 5.28 -10.82
CA ALA A 125 1.66 5.97 -11.34
C ALA A 125 0.44 5.64 -10.46
N TYR A 126 -0.39 6.66 -10.19
CA TYR A 126 -1.68 6.43 -9.55
C TYR A 126 -2.61 5.73 -10.55
N ASN A 127 -3.24 4.63 -10.13
CA ASN A 127 -4.25 3.94 -10.93
C ASN A 127 -5.23 3.24 -9.98
N SER A 128 -6.42 3.76 -9.82
CA SER A 128 -7.46 3.18 -8.97
C SER A 128 -8.11 1.91 -9.54
N LYS A 129 -7.91 1.64 -10.83
CA LYS A 129 -8.52 0.49 -11.53
C LYS A 129 -7.79 -0.82 -11.26
N LEU A 130 -6.54 -0.76 -10.83
CA LEU A 130 -5.72 -1.92 -10.54
C LEU A 130 -5.16 -1.85 -9.12
N PRO A 131 -5.13 -2.96 -8.37
CA PRO A 131 -4.48 -2.99 -7.09
C PRO A 131 -2.97 -2.90 -7.25
N VAL A 132 -2.31 -2.21 -6.32
CA VAL A 132 -0.85 -2.31 -6.16
C VAL A 132 -0.57 -3.49 -5.24
N VAL A 133 0.08 -4.52 -5.79
CA VAL A 133 0.35 -5.78 -5.09
C VAL A 133 1.82 -5.87 -4.76
N VAL A 134 2.13 -6.12 -3.48
CA VAL A 134 3.50 -6.17 -2.98
C VAL A 134 3.70 -7.42 -2.13
N TYR A 135 4.67 -8.24 -2.48
CA TYR A 135 5.08 -9.40 -1.68
C TYR A 135 6.28 -9.04 -0.81
N VAL A 136 6.13 -9.23 0.49
CA VAL A 136 7.17 -8.93 1.48
C VAL A 136 7.34 -10.09 2.45
N PRO A 137 8.54 -10.27 3.06
CA PRO A 137 8.70 -11.22 4.15
C PRO A 137 7.68 -10.96 5.27
N ASN A 138 7.22 -12.00 5.96
CA ASN A 138 6.13 -11.93 6.94
C ASN A 138 6.30 -10.86 8.03
N ASN A 139 7.54 -10.53 8.38
CA ASN A 139 7.88 -9.54 9.40
C ASN A 139 8.08 -8.11 8.87
N PHE A 140 7.85 -7.87 7.58
CA PHE A 140 7.88 -6.54 6.97
C PHE A 140 6.47 -5.98 6.82
N GLU A 141 6.38 -4.66 6.80
CA GLU A 141 5.15 -3.88 6.61
C GLU A 141 5.25 -3.10 5.30
N VAL A 142 4.12 -2.88 4.66
CA VAL A 142 4.00 -2.02 3.48
C VAL A 142 3.08 -0.88 3.83
N HIS A 143 3.62 0.32 3.84
CA HIS A 143 2.90 1.58 3.94
C HIS A 143 2.97 2.29 2.60
N TYR A 144 2.07 3.22 2.37
CA TYR A 144 2.10 4.05 1.17
C TYR A 144 1.63 5.47 1.48
N ARG A 145 2.01 6.41 0.64
CA ARG A 145 1.46 7.77 0.62
C ARG A 145 1.26 8.25 -0.80
N ILE A 146 0.36 9.19 -0.94
CA ILE A 146 0.03 9.80 -2.23
C ILE A 146 0.78 11.12 -2.35
N TRP A 147 1.42 11.30 -3.48
CA TRP A 147 2.01 12.56 -3.92
C TRP A 147 1.08 13.21 -4.93
N THR A 148 0.90 14.52 -4.82
CA THR A 148 0.07 15.29 -5.74
C THR A 148 0.94 16.36 -6.40
N ALA A 149 0.90 16.42 -7.73
CA ALA A 149 1.54 17.47 -8.49
C ALA A 149 0.78 18.79 -8.32
N THR A 150 1.49 19.91 -8.35
CA THR A 150 0.84 21.21 -8.45
C THR A 150 0.30 21.42 -9.86
N GLU A 151 -0.79 22.17 -10.00
CA GLU A 151 -1.37 22.48 -11.31
C GLU A 151 -0.46 23.39 -12.17
N LYS A 152 0.42 24.15 -11.53
CA LYS A 152 1.30 25.11 -12.21
C LYS A 152 2.62 24.42 -12.60
N SER A 153 2.94 24.50 -13.89
CA SER A 153 4.27 24.19 -14.41
C SER A 153 5.11 25.46 -14.61
N ALA A 154 6.42 25.29 -14.62
CA ALA A 154 7.36 26.33 -14.99
C ALA A 154 8.15 25.96 -16.24
N VAL A 155 8.55 26.95 -17.02
CA VAL A 155 9.37 26.75 -18.21
C VAL A 155 10.85 26.82 -17.80
N ALA A 156 11.64 25.84 -18.25
CA ALA A 156 13.09 25.85 -18.07
C ALA A 156 13.73 26.97 -18.93
N LYS A 157 14.78 27.59 -18.42
CA LYS A 157 15.59 28.55 -19.19
C LYS A 157 16.72 27.82 -19.89
N SER A 158 17.02 28.26 -21.11
CA SER A 158 18.25 27.84 -21.82
C SER A 158 19.44 28.64 -21.27
N GLU A 159 20.55 27.97 -21.00
CA GLU A 159 21.85 28.56 -20.64
C GLU A 159 22.87 28.29 -21.73
#